data_b262eaa84a8b45d74b1a9ba83a7270d4
#
_entry.id   b262eaa84a8b45d74b1a9ba83a7270d4
#
_cell.length_a   1.000
_cell.length_b   1.000
_cell.length_c   1.000
_cell.angle_alpha   90.00
_cell.angle_beta   90.00
_cell.angle_gamma   90.00
#
_symmetry.space_group_name_H-M   'P 1'
#
loop_
_entity.id
_entity.type
_entity.pdbx_description
1 polymer ?
#
loop_
_entity_poly.entity_id
_entity_poly.type
_entity_poly.pdbx_seq_one_letter_code
_entity_poly.pdbx_strand_id
1 'polypeptide(L)'
;LKILKKSLQQDPENRFQSANEFIQCLNGEIEIEDVDTIQKVKSDNKDERKIKTQKAKGKGFDAIAGLDDLKKEMKRSVIDVLQDPEKAERYGAKIPNGMVLYGPPGCGKTFFAKHFAEEVGFNFMLATPSTLKSRYINATQENIAKMFEDAEKNAPTIIFIDEINELLPNRDSDSHEMAKSAVNEMLAQMDRTGEKGIFIIGATNYPDMIDPAMLRSGRLEKKFYLPPPDFKLRKALFEMSLNQRKKVLDFGIDYDRLSNLTENYVSSDIESIVNEATSMAMADDSRITIGLLEKVIKSFNPFPKEELRKYQTIKAKMDGENIEQKNERPRIGFKP
;
A
#
# COMPACT_ATOMS: atom_id res chain seq x y z
N LEU A 1 -23.89 42.88 -11.55
CA LEU A 1 -23.63 41.44 -11.85
C LEU A 1 -22.44 40.93 -11.03
N LYS A 2 -21.28 41.66 -10.93
CA LYS A 2 -20.08 41.27 -10.19
C LYS A 2 -20.35 41.04 -8.69
N ILE A 3 -21.15 41.93 -8.05
CA ILE A 3 -21.52 41.80 -6.63
C ILE A 3 -22.30 40.51 -6.36
N LEU A 4 -23.25 40.16 -7.20
CA LEU A 4 -24.00 38.92 -7.09
C LEU A 4 -23.10 37.67 -7.29
N LYS A 5 -22.17 37.71 -8.25
CA LYS A 5 -21.21 36.65 -8.48
C LYS A 5 -20.32 36.43 -7.27
N LYS A 6 -19.85 37.51 -6.60
CA LYS A 6 -19.02 37.41 -5.38
C LYS A 6 -19.82 36.88 -4.20
N SER A 7 -21.08 37.29 -4.03
CA SER A 7 -21.96 36.81 -2.95
C SER A 7 -22.31 35.35 -3.05
N LEU A 8 -22.40 34.81 -4.27
CA LEU A 8 -22.82 33.44 -4.57
C LEU A 8 -21.62 32.47 -4.77
N GLN A 9 -20.39 32.87 -4.44
CA GLN A 9 -19.24 31.99 -4.52
C GLN A 9 -19.42 30.76 -3.61
N GLN A 10 -18.99 29.58 -4.09
CA GLN A 10 -19.09 28.35 -3.31
C GLN A 10 -18.12 28.35 -2.12
N ASP A 11 -16.94 28.93 -2.30
CA ASP A 11 -15.93 29.06 -1.27
C ASP A 11 -16.23 30.29 -0.37
N PRO A 12 -16.39 30.10 0.95
CA PRO A 12 -16.66 31.19 1.88
C PRO A 12 -15.60 32.31 1.88
N GLU A 13 -14.32 31.96 1.65
CA GLU A 13 -13.22 32.93 1.62
C GLU A 13 -13.29 33.89 0.42
N ASN A 14 -14.00 33.52 -0.62
CA ASN A 14 -14.18 34.32 -1.83
C ASN A 14 -15.46 35.18 -1.79
N ARG A 15 -16.24 35.06 -0.71
CA ARG A 15 -17.41 35.93 -0.46
C ARG A 15 -17.01 37.22 0.22
N PHE A 16 -17.96 38.14 0.34
CA PHE A 16 -17.77 39.28 1.22
C PHE A 16 -17.54 38.86 2.66
N GLN A 17 -16.45 39.33 3.26
CA GLN A 17 -16.08 38.94 4.62
C GLN A 17 -16.78 39.75 5.70
N SER A 18 -17.42 40.86 5.32
CA SER A 18 -18.23 41.69 6.22
C SER A 18 -19.37 42.38 5.49
N ALA A 19 -20.42 42.74 6.23
CA ALA A 19 -21.51 43.56 5.71
C ALA A 19 -21.03 44.92 5.21
N ASN A 20 -20.01 45.50 5.86
CA ASN A 20 -19.42 46.80 5.44
C ASN A 20 -18.74 46.67 4.07
N GLU A 21 -17.98 45.61 3.82
CA GLU A 21 -17.36 45.37 2.51
C GLU A 21 -18.42 45.27 1.40
N PHE A 22 -19.51 44.56 1.68
CA PHE A 22 -20.63 44.43 0.75
C PHE A 22 -21.28 45.81 0.43
N ILE A 23 -21.51 46.65 1.46
CA ILE A 23 -22.11 47.98 1.32
C ILE A 23 -21.17 48.92 0.54
N GLN A 24 -19.86 48.90 0.83
CA GLN A 24 -18.86 49.71 0.12
C GLN A 24 -18.78 49.36 -1.35
N CYS A 25 -18.90 48.06 -1.69
CA CYS A 25 -18.97 47.61 -3.08
C CYS A 25 -20.29 48.03 -3.76
N LEU A 26 -21.42 48.03 -3.04
CA LEU A 26 -22.69 48.51 -3.56
C LEU A 26 -22.66 50.01 -3.86
N ASN A 27 -21.98 50.79 -3.01
CA ASN A 27 -21.83 52.25 -3.16
C ASN A 27 -20.75 52.60 -4.21
N GLY A 28 -20.03 51.66 -4.73
CA GLY A 28 -18.94 51.89 -5.70
C GLY A 28 -17.64 52.43 -5.09
N GLU A 29 -17.51 52.35 -3.75
CA GLU A 29 -16.33 52.80 -3.01
C GLU A 29 -15.15 51.85 -3.11
N ILE A 30 -15.44 50.57 -3.38
CA ILE A 30 -14.43 49.51 -3.61
C ILE A 30 -14.76 48.81 -4.93
N GLU A 31 -13.78 48.71 -5.84
CA GLU A 31 -13.91 47.91 -7.05
C GLU A 31 -13.75 46.44 -6.75
N ILE A 32 -14.65 45.62 -7.30
CA ILE A 32 -14.55 44.17 -7.25
C ILE A 32 -13.63 43.69 -8.37
N GLU A 33 -12.49 43.08 -8.04
CA GLU A 33 -11.64 42.38 -9.01
C GLU A 33 -12.45 41.29 -9.74
N ASP A 34 -12.17 41.13 -11.03
CA ASP A 34 -12.95 40.19 -11.85
C ASP A 34 -12.80 38.77 -11.33
N VAL A 35 -13.89 38.18 -10.90
CA VAL A 35 -13.98 36.81 -10.36
C VAL A 35 -13.45 35.76 -11.36
N ASP A 36 -13.53 36.06 -12.65
CA ASP A 36 -13.02 35.20 -13.70
C ASP A 36 -11.47 35.15 -13.74
N THR A 37 -10.80 36.23 -13.27
CA THR A 37 -9.33 36.27 -13.12
C THR A 37 -8.89 35.48 -11.88
N ILE A 38 -9.65 35.55 -10.79
CA ILE A 38 -9.41 34.81 -9.54
C ILE A 38 -9.66 33.31 -9.77
N GLN A 39 -10.65 32.93 -10.58
CA GLN A 39 -10.88 31.52 -10.95
C GLN A 39 -9.79 30.95 -11.87
N LYS A 40 -9.18 31.76 -12.76
CA LYS A 40 -8.02 31.32 -13.54
C LYS A 40 -6.78 31.11 -12.67
N VAL A 41 -6.52 31.97 -11.71
CA VAL A 41 -5.38 31.81 -10.76
C VAL A 41 -5.62 30.65 -9.77
N LYS A 42 -6.89 30.37 -9.39
CA LYS A 42 -7.23 29.23 -8.51
C LYS A 42 -7.48 27.92 -9.25
N SER A 43 -7.75 27.93 -10.56
CA SER A 43 -7.77 26.70 -11.37
C SER A 43 -6.36 26.15 -11.62
N ASP A 44 -5.33 27.00 -11.48
CA ASP A 44 -3.93 26.56 -11.46
C ASP A 44 -3.50 26.01 -10.06
N ASN A 45 -4.30 26.29 -9.00
CA ASN A 45 -4.21 25.66 -7.68
C ASN A 45 -5.30 24.57 -7.48
N LYS A 46 -5.68 23.83 -8.53
CA LYS A 46 -6.20 22.49 -8.33
C LYS A 46 -5.13 21.78 -7.51
N ASP A 47 -5.50 21.33 -6.31
CA ASP A 47 -4.77 20.28 -5.59
C ASP A 47 -4.50 19.12 -6.58
N GLU A 48 -3.49 19.31 -7.38
CA GLU A 48 -2.88 18.21 -8.09
C GLU A 48 -2.29 17.35 -6.99
N ARG A 49 -3.06 16.37 -6.54
CA ARG A 49 -2.56 15.24 -5.76
C ARG A 49 -1.60 14.49 -6.65
N LYS A 50 -0.41 15.09 -6.88
CA LYS A 50 0.63 14.51 -7.75
C LYS A 50 1.10 13.24 -7.09
N ILE A 51 0.80 12.13 -7.72
CA ILE A 51 1.41 10.85 -7.37
C ILE A 51 2.91 11.02 -7.68
N LYS A 52 3.73 11.02 -6.62
CA LYS A 52 5.17 11.27 -6.75
C LYS A 52 5.86 9.98 -7.20
N THR A 53 6.56 10.04 -8.31
CA THR A 53 7.47 8.98 -8.74
C THR A 53 8.80 9.14 -8.02
N GLN A 54 9.26 8.08 -7.36
CA GLN A 54 10.56 8.02 -6.69
C GLN A 54 11.50 7.14 -7.49
N LYS A 55 12.74 7.61 -7.72
CA LYS A 55 13.77 6.77 -8.34
C LYS A 55 14.13 5.64 -7.39
N ALA A 56 14.17 4.41 -7.88
CA ALA A 56 14.61 3.26 -7.12
C ALA A 56 16.11 3.36 -6.86
N LYS A 57 16.47 3.85 -5.67
CA LYS A 57 17.84 3.88 -5.15
C LYS A 57 17.80 3.35 -3.73
N GLY A 58 18.33 2.18 -3.52
CA GLY A 58 18.34 1.55 -2.20
C GLY A 58 19.10 0.24 -2.22
N LYS A 59 18.92 -0.55 -1.15
CA LYS A 59 19.57 -1.85 -0.98
C LYS A 59 18.73 -3.02 -1.52
N GLY A 60 17.58 -2.74 -2.10
CA GLY A 60 16.68 -3.78 -2.57
C GLY A 60 16.31 -4.77 -1.45
N PHE A 61 16.32 -6.05 -1.77
CA PHE A 61 16.01 -7.12 -0.81
C PHE A 61 17.04 -7.29 0.33
N ASP A 62 18.23 -6.71 0.20
CA ASP A 62 19.22 -6.71 1.29
C ASP A 62 18.79 -5.82 2.48
N ALA A 63 17.85 -4.89 2.25
CA ALA A 63 17.24 -4.09 3.31
C ALA A 63 16.18 -4.86 4.13
N ILE A 64 15.74 -6.01 3.65
CA ILE A 64 14.71 -6.84 4.30
C ILE A 64 15.39 -8.08 4.89
N ALA A 65 15.43 -8.21 6.20
CA ALA A 65 15.87 -9.43 6.85
C ALA A 65 14.80 -10.55 6.70
N GLY A 66 15.22 -11.80 6.63
CA GLY A 66 14.31 -12.94 6.53
C GLY A 66 13.50 -13.00 5.21
N LEU A 67 12.36 -13.71 5.25
CA LEU A 67 11.49 -13.94 4.09
C LEU A 67 12.23 -14.55 2.88
N ASP A 68 13.25 -15.36 3.15
CA ASP A 68 14.20 -15.84 2.13
C ASP A 68 13.51 -16.64 1.01
N ASP A 69 12.51 -17.45 1.34
CA ASP A 69 11.76 -18.24 0.35
C ASP A 69 10.90 -17.37 -0.55
N LEU A 70 10.20 -16.39 0.02
CA LEU A 70 9.40 -15.43 -0.74
C LEU A 70 10.27 -14.60 -1.71
N LYS A 71 11.42 -14.13 -1.24
CA LYS A 71 12.39 -13.39 -2.07
C LYS A 71 12.90 -14.24 -3.23
N LYS A 72 13.27 -15.51 -2.98
CA LYS A 72 13.74 -16.43 -4.02
C LYS A 72 12.64 -16.71 -5.05
N GLU A 73 11.41 -16.93 -4.60
CA GLU A 73 10.29 -17.16 -5.47
C GLU A 73 10.02 -15.94 -6.37
N MET A 74 9.96 -14.73 -5.79
CA MET A 74 9.78 -13.50 -6.55
C MET A 74 10.93 -13.23 -7.51
N LYS A 75 12.17 -13.47 -7.09
CA LYS A 75 13.33 -13.30 -7.94
C LYS A 75 13.20 -14.15 -9.20
N ARG A 76 12.96 -15.45 -9.05
CA ARG A 76 12.84 -16.39 -10.18
C ARG A 76 11.63 -16.11 -11.07
N SER A 77 10.48 -15.78 -10.48
CA SER A 77 9.21 -15.72 -11.21
C SER A 77 8.86 -14.35 -11.78
N VAL A 78 9.50 -13.29 -11.29
CA VAL A 78 9.19 -11.89 -11.69
C VAL A 78 10.46 -11.11 -11.97
N ILE A 79 11.42 -11.01 -11.01
CA ILE A 79 12.55 -10.08 -11.12
C ILE A 79 13.46 -10.47 -12.27
N ASP A 80 13.89 -11.71 -12.35
CA ASP A 80 14.81 -12.19 -13.41
C ASP A 80 14.19 -11.99 -14.81
N VAL A 81 12.86 -12.09 -14.94
CA VAL A 81 12.13 -11.89 -16.19
C VAL A 81 12.03 -10.39 -16.55
N LEU A 82 11.82 -9.52 -15.55
CA LEU A 82 11.75 -8.08 -15.76
C LEU A 82 13.11 -7.45 -16.04
N GLN A 83 14.18 -7.99 -15.46
CA GLN A 83 15.55 -7.48 -15.64
C GLN A 83 16.19 -7.90 -16.96
N ASP A 84 15.78 -9.04 -17.53
CA ASP A 84 16.33 -9.57 -18.79
C ASP A 84 15.20 -10.05 -19.73
N PRO A 85 14.45 -9.10 -20.33
CA PRO A 85 13.33 -9.42 -21.24
C PRO A 85 13.76 -10.25 -22.47
N GLU A 86 14.96 -9.99 -23.00
CA GLU A 86 15.49 -10.71 -24.18
C GLU A 86 15.74 -12.19 -23.87
N LYS A 87 16.26 -12.45 -22.68
CA LYS A 87 16.44 -13.83 -22.20
C LYS A 87 15.08 -14.49 -21.98
N ALA A 88 14.13 -13.78 -21.38
CA ALA A 88 12.78 -14.29 -21.17
C ALA A 88 12.13 -14.71 -22.49
N GLU A 89 12.23 -13.89 -23.53
CA GLU A 89 11.70 -14.18 -24.86
C GLU A 89 12.38 -15.40 -25.49
N ARG A 90 13.71 -15.53 -25.40
CA ARG A 90 14.44 -16.71 -25.91
C ARG A 90 13.98 -18.02 -25.28
N TYR A 91 13.54 -17.99 -24.00
CA TYR A 91 13.00 -19.16 -23.29
C TYR A 91 11.47 -19.29 -23.40
N GLY A 92 10.80 -18.40 -24.16
CA GLY A 92 9.34 -18.38 -24.26
C GLY A 92 8.62 -18.02 -22.96
N ALA A 93 9.34 -17.37 -22.02
CA ALA A 93 8.76 -16.91 -20.77
C ALA A 93 7.98 -15.61 -20.99
N LYS A 94 6.72 -15.58 -20.53
CA LYS A 94 5.91 -14.35 -20.59
C LYS A 94 6.33 -13.39 -19.50
N ILE A 95 6.52 -12.12 -19.87
CA ILE A 95 6.76 -11.03 -18.92
C ILE A 95 5.44 -10.75 -18.19
N PRO A 96 5.39 -10.86 -16.87
CA PRO A 96 4.16 -10.57 -16.12
C PRO A 96 3.89 -9.07 -16.09
N ASN A 97 2.62 -8.67 -16.27
CA ASN A 97 2.22 -7.27 -16.22
C ASN A 97 2.02 -6.75 -14.79
N GLY A 98 1.81 -7.66 -13.84
CA GLY A 98 1.65 -7.27 -12.46
C GLY A 98 1.46 -8.45 -11.50
N MET A 99 1.39 -8.09 -10.21
CA MET A 99 1.20 -9.03 -9.12
C MET A 99 0.28 -8.48 -8.03
N VAL A 100 -0.32 -9.38 -7.27
CA VAL A 100 -0.99 -9.05 -6.00
C VAL A 100 -0.09 -9.48 -4.84
N LEU A 101 0.17 -8.54 -3.93
CA LEU A 101 0.82 -8.76 -2.65
C LEU A 101 -0.26 -8.74 -1.56
N TYR A 102 -0.57 -9.89 -0.98
CA TYR A 102 -1.63 -10.02 0.01
C TYR A 102 -1.12 -10.61 1.33
N GLY A 103 -1.83 -10.36 2.40
CA GLY A 103 -1.48 -10.85 3.73
C GLY A 103 -2.06 -10.02 4.85
N PRO A 104 -1.82 -10.39 6.11
CA PRO A 104 -2.35 -9.68 7.26
C PRO A 104 -2.01 -8.19 7.26
N PRO A 105 -2.85 -7.32 7.84
CA PRO A 105 -2.49 -5.93 8.08
C PRO A 105 -1.23 -5.84 8.96
N GLY A 106 -0.47 -4.78 8.80
CA GLY A 106 0.72 -4.56 9.61
C GLY A 106 1.96 -5.41 9.26
N CYS A 107 1.91 -6.27 8.22
CA CYS A 107 3.07 -7.07 7.78
C CYS A 107 4.05 -6.32 6.86
N GLY A 108 3.81 -5.03 6.56
CA GLY A 108 4.76 -4.21 5.80
C GLY A 108 4.70 -4.37 4.28
N LYS A 109 3.49 -4.60 3.69
CA LYS A 109 3.32 -4.76 2.23
C LYS A 109 3.88 -3.59 1.43
N THR A 110 3.62 -2.37 1.85
CA THR A 110 4.12 -1.14 1.20
C THR A 110 5.65 -1.04 1.27
N PHE A 111 6.23 -1.37 2.44
CA PHE A 111 7.68 -1.43 2.64
C PHE A 111 8.33 -2.47 1.73
N PHE A 112 7.76 -3.67 1.67
CA PHE A 112 8.24 -4.76 0.82
C PHE A 112 8.20 -4.39 -0.67
N ALA A 113 7.10 -3.80 -1.14
CA ALA A 113 6.94 -3.38 -2.53
C ALA A 113 7.94 -2.29 -2.95
N LYS A 114 8.28 -1.37 -2.04
CA LYS A 114 9.32 -0.36 -2.29
C LYS A 114 10.67 -1.01 -2.50
N HIS A 115 11.07 -1.93 -1.63
CA HIS A 115 12.36 -2.62 -1.78
C HIS A 115 12.37 -3.61 -2.94
N PHE A 116 11.22 -4.16 -3.32
CA PHE A 116 11.08 -4.89 -4.58
C PHE A 116 11.39 -4.00 -5.78
N ALA A 117 10.89 -2.76 -5.82
CA ALA A 117 11.19 -1.82 -6.89
C ALA A 117 12.69 -1.46 -6.95
N GLU A 118 13.33 -1.30 -5.79
CA GLU A 118 14.78 -1.10 -5.69
C GLU A 118 15.56 -2.31 -6.23
N GLU A 119 15.12 -3.54 -5.93
CA GLU A 119 15.75 -4.79 -6.40
C GLU A 119 15.66 -4.94 -7.92
N VAL A 120 14.51 -4.60 -8.51
CA VAL A 120 14.31 -4.63 -9.96
C VAL A 120 15.05 -3.48 -10.65
N GLY A 121 15.24 -2.35 -9.96
CA GLY A 121 15.81 -1.12 -10.50
C GLY A 121 14.80 -0.21 -11.21
N PHE A 122 13.50 -0.41 -10.97
CA PHE A 122 12.43 0.37 -11.56
C PHE A 122 12.04 1.56 -10.67
N ASN A 123 11.57 2.65 -11.27
CA ASN A 123 10.99 3.75 -10.51
C ASN A 123 9.75 3.28 -9.72
N PHE A 124 9.49 3.90 -8.58
CA PHE A 124 8.38 3.55 -7.70
C PHE A 124 7.35 4.67 -7.61
N MET A 125 6.09 4.36 -7.89
CA MET A 125 4.96 5.26 -7.81
C MET A 125 3.93 4.68 -6.85
N LEU A 126 3.64 5.39 -5.75
CA LEU A 126 2.65 4.98 -4.75
C LEU A 126 1.29 5.60 -5.07
N ALA A 127 0.28 4.78 -5.26
CA ALA A 127 -1.11 5.17 -5.37
C ALA A 127 -1.94 4.58 -4.22
N THR A 128 -2.91 5.35 -3.75
CA THR A 128 -3.85 4.93 -2.70
C THR A 128 -5.28 5.25 -3.15
N PRO A 129 -6.31 4.60 -2.59
CA PRO A 129 -7.70 4.97 -2.89
C PRO A 129 -7.97 6.46 -2.70
N SER A 130 -7.37 7.09 -1.70
CA SER A 130 -7.54 8.52 -1.41
C SER A 130 -6.93 9.44 -2.48
N THR A 131 -5.90 8.99 -3.20
CA THR A 131 -5.27 9.75 -4.29
C THR A 131 -6.01 9.59 -5.62
N LEU A 132 -6.69 8.45 -5.82
CA LEU A 132 -7.35 8.11 -7.07
C LEU A 132 -8.84 8.38 -7.05
N LYS A 133 -9.55 8.07 -5.95
CA LYS A 133 -10.99 8.29 -5.84
C LYS A 133 -11.35 9.76 -5.80
N SER A 134 -12.42 10.11 -6.50
CA SER A 134 -13.01 11.45 -6.48
C SER A 134 -14.51 11.37 -6.24
N ARG A 135 -15.08 12.44 -5.69
CA ARG A 135 -16.54 12.61 -5.55
C ARG A 135 -17.21 13.07 -6.84
N TYR A 136 -16.43 13.49 -7.82
CA TYR A 136 -16.94 13.99 -9.10
C TYR A 136 -17.05 12.84 -10.11
N ILE A 137 -18.08 12.89 -10.94
CA ILE A 137 -18.31 11.93 -12.02
C ILE A 137 -17.10 11.93 -12.96
N ASN A 138 -16.62 10.74 -13.33
CA ASN A 138 -15.48 10.48 -14.21
C ASN A 138 -14.09 10.89 -13.70
N ALA A 139 -13.98 11.70 -12.64
CA ALA A 139 -12.67 12.14 -12.16
C ALA A 139 -11.78 11.00 -11.61
N THR A 140 -12.36 9.91 -11.12
CA THR A 140 -11.59 8.71 -10.73
C THR A 140 -10.96 8.04 -11.95
N GLN A 141 -11.66 7.94 -13.08
CA GLN A 141 -11.14 7.39 -14.34
C GLN A 141 -10.01 8.27 -14.89
N GLU A 142 -10.22 9.59 -14.90
CA GLU A 142 -9.21 10.56 -15.33
C GLU A 142 -7.94 10.46 -14.45
N ASN A 143 -8.09 10.30 -13.13
CA ASN A 143 -6.96 10.12 -12.22
C ASN A 143 -6.21 8.81 -12.49
N ILE A 144 -6.92 7.72 -12.79
CA ILE A 144 -6.33 6.44 -13.18
C ILE A 144 -5.56 6.61 -14.50
N ALA A 145 -6.18 7.17 -15.54
CA ALA A 145 -5.53 7.39 -16.83
C ALA A 145 -4.26 8.25 -16.68
N LYS A 146 -4.34 9.37 -15.93
CA LYS A 146 -3.21 10.25 -15.64
C LYS A 146 -2.08 9.52 -14.89
N MET A 147 -2.42 8.66 -13.93
CA MET A 147 -1.43 7.83 -13.23
C MET A 147 -0.64 6.95 -14.20
N PHE A 148 -1.29 6.30 -15.15
CA PHE A 148 -0.61 5.49 -16.16
C PHE A 148 0.22 6.32 -17.14
N GLU A 149 -0.25 7.48 -17.57
CA GLU A 149 0.53 8.40 -18.39
C GLU A 149 1.79 8.87 -17.68
N ASP A 150 1.68 9.22 -16.39
CA ASP A 150 2.83 9.65 -15.59
C ASP A 150 3.81 8.50 -15.33
N ALA A 151 3.31 7.27 -15.16
CA ALA A 151 4.14 6.08 -15.06
C ALA A 151 4.90 5.79 -16.38
N GLU A 152 4.24 5.91 -17.52
CA GLU A 152 4.84 5.73 -18.84
C GLU A 152 5.96 6.74 -19.13
N LYS A 153 5.74 8.02 -18.78
CA LYS A 153 6.77 9.07 -18.88
C LYS A 153 8.02 8.81 -18.03
N ASN A 154 7.88 8.03 -16.97
CA ASN A 154 8.93 7.66 -16.03
C ASN A 154 9.33 6.19 -16.13
N ALA A 155 9.00 5.51 -17.21
CA ALA A 155 9.33 4.10 -17.40
C ALA A 155 10.86 3.85 -17.37
N PRO A 156 11.32 2.68 -16.88
CA PRO A 156 10.52 1.61 -16.31
C PRO A 156 10.01 1.95 -14.90
N THR A 157 8.71 1.72 -14.65
CA THR A 157 8.04 2.17 -13.42
C THR A 157 7.18 1.06 -12.81
N ILE A 158 7.25 0.90 -11.49
CA ILE A 158 6.31 0.12 -10.71
C ILE A 158 5.22 1.05 -10.17
N ILE A 159 3.96 0.77 -10.52
CA ILE A 159 2.80 1.37 -9.89
C ILE A 159 2.38 0.47 -8.72
N PHE A 160 2.57 0.95 -7.50
CA PHE A 160 2.09 0.27 -6.31
C PHE A 160 0.76 0.89 -5.88
N ILE A 161 -0.28 0.05 -5.82
CA ILE A 161 -1.62 0.44 -5.43
C ILE A 161 -1.92 -0.20 -4.08
N ASP A 162 -1.90 0.60 -3.02
CA ASP A 162 -2.27 0.12 -1.69
C ASP A 162 -3.79 0.02 -1.56
N GLU A 163 -4.26 -0.96 -0.78
CA GLU A 163 -5.69 -1.24 -0.58
C GLU A 163 -6.47 -1.33 -1.89
N ILE A 164 -5.91 -2.07 -2.87
CA ILE A 164 -6.47 -2.18 -4.23
C ILE A 164 -7.93 -2.67 -4.26
N ASN A 165 -8.34 -3.48 -3.27
CA ASN A 165 -9.71 -3.95 -3.11
C ASN A 165 -10.71 -2.81 -2.89
N GLU A 166 -10.29 -1.70 -2.29
CA GLU A 166 -11.15 -0.53 -2.14
C GLU A 166 -11.35 0.24 -3.44
N LEU A 167 -10.33 0.26 -4.31
CA LEU A 167 -10.41 0.91 -5.61
C LEU A 167 -11.16 0.05 -6.63
N LEU A 168 -10.95 -1.27 -6.57
CA LEU A 168 -11.39 -2.26 -7.55
C LEU A 168 -12.19 -3.38 -6.88
N PRO A 169 -13.35 -3.08 -6.27
CA PRO A 169 -14.18 -4.07 -5.59
C PRO A 169 -14.79 -5.05 -6.58
N ASN A 170 -15.11 -6.26 -6.10
CA ASN A 170 -15.86 -7.26 -6.88
C ASN A 170 -17.20 -6.68 -7.36
N ARG A 171 -17.52 -6.89 -8.64
CA ARG A 171 -18.72 -6.36 -9.31
C ARG A 171 -20.03 -6.98 -8.80
N ASP A 172 -19.96 -8.14 -8.16
CA ASP A 172 -21.12 -8.84 -7.60
C ASP A 172 -21.58 -8.22 -6.26
N SER A 173 -20.78 -7.35 -5.65
CA SER A 173 -21.22 -6.52 -4.54
C SER A 173 -22.08 -5.37 -5.06
N ASP A 174 -23.00 -4.82 -4.25
CA ASP A 174 -23.84 -3.63 -4.54
C ASP A 174 -23.00 -2.37 -4.83
N SER A 175 -21.97 -2.52 -5.66
CA SER A 175 -21.02 -1.46 -5.97
C SER A 175 -21.66 -0.46 -6.94
N HIS A 176 -21.60 0.82 -6.55
CA HIS A 176 -22.07 1.94 -7.36
C HIS A 176 -21.43 1.94 -8.76
N GLU A 177 -22.13 2.45 -9.77
CA GLU A 177 -21.65 2.57 -11.17
C GLU A 177 -20.25 3.19 -11.28
N MET A 178 -19.90 4.11 -10.38
CA MET A 178 -18.57 4.72 -10.32
C MET A 178 -17.45 3.68 -10.06
N ALA A 179 -17.69 2.67 -9.23
CA ALA A 179 -16.70 1.63 -8.96
C ALA A 179 -16.52 0.73 -10.18
N LYS A 180 -17.62 0.38 -10.89
CA LYS A 180 -17.57 -0.38 -12.14
C LYS A 180 -16.79 0.36 -13.23
N SER A 181 -16.96 1.66 -13.32
CA SER A 181 -16.23 2.54 -14.24
C SER A 181 -14.73 2.57 -13.96
N ALA A 182 -14.33 2.69 -12.69
CA ALA A 182 -12.93 2.65 -12.27
C ALA A 182 -12.27 1.29 -12.59
N VAL A 183 -12.99 0.19 -12.34
CA VAL A 183 -12.53 -1.17 -12.69
C VAL A 183 -12.31 -1.28 -14.21
N ASN A 184 -13.25 -0.80 -15.02
CA ASN A 184 -13.14 -0.88 -16.48
C ASN A 184 -11.96 -0.06 -17.00
N GLU A 185 -11.73 1.16 -16.48
CA GLU A 185 -10.59 1.98 -16.85
C GLU A 185 -9.26 1.29 -16.47
N MET A 186 -9.17 0.76 -15.25
CA MET A 186 -7.99 0.04 -14.81
C MET A 186 -7.70 -1.16 -15.71
N LEU A 187 -8.71 -1.96 -16.07
CA LEU A 187 -8.58 -3.09 -16.97
C LEU A 187 -8.04 -2.68 -18.35
N ALA A 188 -8.58 -1.59 -18.92
CA ALA A 188 -8.17 -1.06 -20.22
C ALA A 188 -6.71 -0.59 -20.21
N GLN A 189 -6.27 0.04 -19.12
CA GLN A 189 -4.89 0.48 -18.96
C GLN A 189 -3.93 -0.71 -18.75
N MET A 190 -4.33 -1.70 -17.96
CA MET A 190 -3.50 -2.88 -17.65
C MET A 190 -3.18 -3.74 -18.88
N ASP A 191 -4.09 -3.85 -19.83
CA ASP A 191 -3.90 -4.65 -21.04
C ASP A 191 -2.72 -4.13 -21.92
N ARG A 192 -2.19 -2.94 -21.63
CA ARG A 192 -1.09 -2.31 -22.38
C ARG A 192 0.19 -2.05 -21.57
N THR A 193 0.25 -2.48 -20.31
CA THR A 193 1.35 -2.11 -19.41
C THR A 193 2.70 -2.71 -19.78
N GLY A 194 2.73 -3.96 -20.27
CA GLY A 194 3.97 -4.62 -20.65
C GLY A 194 4.75 -3.90 -21.76
N GLU A 195 4.05 -3.35 -22.76
CA GLU A 195 4.64 -2.60 -23.86
C GLU A 195 5.16 -1.22 -23.41
N LYS A 196 4.64 -0.70 -22.28
CA LYS A 196 4.93 0.64 -21.76
C LYS A 196 6.02 0.65 -20.68
N GLY A 197 6.60 -0.49 -20.36
CA GLY A 197 7.59 -0.62 -19.27
C GLY A 197 6.98 -0.34 -17.89
N ILE A 198 5.70 -0.67 -17.70
CA ILE A 198 4.98 -0.49 -16.44
C ILE A 198 4.70 -1.86 -15.82
N PHE A 199 5.03 -2.02 -14.54
CA PHE A 199 4.66 -3.19 -13.75
C PHE A 199 3.76 -2.78 -12.59
N ILE A 200 2.66 -3.53 -12.35
CA ILE A 200 1.68 -3.16 -11.32
C ILE A 200 1.79 -4.08 -10.11
N ILE A 201 1.81 -3.51 -8.92
CA ILE A 201 1.71 -4.23 -7.66
C ILE A 201 0.45 -3.76 -6.94
N GLY A 202 -0.55 -4.62 -6.84
CA GLY A 202 -1.72 -4.38 -5.99
C GLY A 202 -1.51 -4.97 -4.62
N ALA A 203 -1.62 -4.16 -3.55
CA ALA A 203 -1.58 -4.66 -2.18
C ALA A 203 -2.98 -4.73 -1.57
N THR A 204 -3.26 -5.77 -0.80
CA THR A 204 -4.53 -5.91 -0.11
C THR A 204 -4.43 -6.79 1.14
N ASN A 205 -5.31 -6.53 2.11
CA ASN A 205 -5.58 -7.44 3.21
C ASN A 205 -6.71 -8.43 2.85
N TYR A 206 -7.50 -8.16 1.79
CA TYR A 206 -8.70 -8.91 1.44
C TYR A 206 -8.68 -9.32 -0.04
N PRO A 207 -7.86 -10.30 -0.45
CA PRO A 207 -7.72 -10.67 -1.86
C PRO A 207 -9.01 -11.21 -2.49
N ASP A 208 -9.91 -11.81 -1.68
CA ASP A 208 -11.21 -12.28 -2.15
C ASP A 208 -12.17 -11.14 -2.54
N MET A 209 -11.88 -9.90 -2.15
CA MET A 209 -12.67 -8.71 -2.48
C MET A 209 -12.26 -8.03 -3.80
N ILE A 210 -11.15 -8.46 -4.40
CA ILE A 210 -10.70 -7.93 -5.69
C ILE A 210 -11.57 -8.53 -6.82
N ASP A 211 -11.91 -7.69 -7.82
CA ASP A 211 -12.59 -8.19 -9.04
C ASP A 211 -11.78 -9.32 -9.68
N PRO A 212 -12.36 -10.51 -9.89
CA PRO A 212 -11.65 -11.66 -10.47
C PRO A 212 -11.04 -11.39 -11.85
N ALA A 213 -11.60 -10.44 -12.62
CA ALA A 213 -11.05 -10.04 -13.91
C ALA A 213 -9.65 -9.44 -13.79
N MET A 214 -9.32 -8.82 -12.65
CA MET A 214 -8.01 -8.26 -12.38
C MET A 214 -6.93 -9.32 -12.15
N LEU A 215 -7.32 -10.49 -11.68
CA LEU A 215 -6.43 -11.60 -11.31
C LEU A 215 -6.14 -12.57 -12.47
N ARG A 216 -6.63 -12.25 -13.67
CA ARG A 216 -6.43 -13.09 -14.87
C ARG A 216 -5.04 -12.88 -15.47
N SER A 217 -4.61 -13.87 -16.30
CA SER A 217 -3.38 -13.78 -17.08
C SER A 217 -3.32 -12.49 -17.92
N GLY A 218 -2.15 -11.87 -17.96
CA GLY A 218 -1.94 -10.58 -18.60
C GLY A 218 -2.25 -9.36 -17.72
N ARG A 219 -2.60 -9.56 -16.45
CA ARG A 219 -2.90 -8.48 -15.49
C ARG A 219 -2.16 -8.74 -14.18
N LEU A 220 -2.87 -8.80 -13.04
CA LEU A 220 -2.28 -9.16 -11.74
C LEU A 220 -2.20 -10.68 -11.59
N GLU A 221 -1.53 -11.34 -12.51
CA GLU A 221 -1.52 -12.81 -12.61
C GLU A 221 -0.67 -13.50 -11.56
N LYS A 222 0.35 -12.83 -11.04
CA LYS A 222 1.19 -13.34 -9.97
C LYS A 222 0.60 -12.98 -8.61
N LYS A 223 0.60 -13.93 -7.68
CA LYS A 223 0.00 -13.76 -6.36
C LYS A 223 1.02 -14.16 -5.32
N PHE A 224 1.37 -13.24 -4.43
CA PHE A 224 2.35 -13.48 -3.38
C PHE A 224 1.77 -13.20 -2.00
N TYR A 225 1.87 -14.18 -1.14
CA TYR A 225 1.49 -14.05 0.25
C TYR A 225 2.65 -13.45 1.05
N LEU A 226 2.42 -12.32 1.72
CA LEU A 226 3.35 -11.75 2.68
C LEU A 226 2.94 -12.21 4.09
N PRO A 227 3.68 -13.16 4.67
CA PRO A 227 3.37 -13.70 6.00
C PRO A 227 3.72 -12.68 7.10
N PRO A 228 3.26 -12.93 8.34
CA PRO A 228 3.86 -12.29 9.51
C PRO A 228 5.38 -12.48 9.51
N PRO A 229 6.15 -11.55 10.11
CA PRO A 229 7.59 -11.61 10.11
C PRO A 229 8.11 -12.89 10.78
N ASP A 230 9.05 -13.55 10.12
CA ASP A 230 9.78 -14.68 10.68
C ASP A 230 10.73 -14.24 11.81
N PHE A 231 11.40 -15.18 12.45
CA PHE A 231 12.32 -14.89 13.55
C PHE A 231 13.40 -13.88 13.17
N LYS A 232 14.01 -14.02 11.99
CA LYS A 232 15.08 -13.14 11.51
C LYS A 232 14.58 -11.73 11.28
N LEU A 233 13.40 -11.60 10.68
CA LEU A 233 12.78 -10.30 10.41
C LEU A 233 12.33 -9.62 11.71
N ARG A 234 11.74 -10.36 12.67
CA ARG A 234 11.38 -9.77 13.98
C ARG A 234 12.60 -9.24 14.73
N LYS A 235 13.70 -10.00 14.73
CA LYS A 235 14.97 -9.55 15.32
C LYS A 235 15.45 -8.25 14.68
N ALA A 236 15.48 -8.21 13.33
CA ALA A 236 15.90 -7.02 12.60
C ALA A 236 14.98 -5.81 12.84
N LEU A 237 13.67 -6.04 12.99
CA LEU A 237 12.69 -4.99 13.31
C LEU A 237 12.95 -4.38 14.68
N PHE A 238 13.21 -5.20 15.72
CA PHE A 238 13.62 -4.70 17.04
C PHE A 238 14.94 -3.94 16.97
N GLU A 239 15.95 -4.50 16.30
CA GLU A 239 17.25 -3.83 16.12
C GLU A 239 17.11 -2.48 15.43
N MET A 240 16.37 -2.41 14.34
CA MET A 240 16.15 -1.18 13.57
C MET A 240 15.38 -0.13 14.38
N SER A 241 14.29 -0.52 15.01
CA SER A 241 13.45 0.37 15.80
C SER A 241 14.19 0.92 17.04
N LEU A 242 14.91 0.06 17.76
CA LEU A 242 15.66 0.47 18.97
C LEU A 242 16.92 1.22 18.63
N ASN A 243 17.59 0.95 17.52
CA ASN A 243 18.76 1.69 17.07
C ASN A 243 18.48 3.18 16.78
N GLN A 244 17.25 3.55 16.44
CA GLN A 244 16.85 4.95 16.33
C GLN A 244 16.82 5.67 17.69
N ARG A 245 16.82 4.91 18.80
CA ARG A 245 16.70 5.36 20.19
C ARG A 245 17.98 5.12 21.01
N LYS A 246 19.14 5.00 20.35
CA LYS A 246 20.45 4.66 20.98
C LYS A 246 20.79 5.46 22.21
N LYS A 247 20.39 6.74 22.29
CA LYS A 247 20.73 7.63 23.41
C LYS A 247 20.08 7.22 24.74
N VAL A 248 18.92 6.58 24.66
CA VAL A 248 18.10 6.16 25.80
C VAL A 248 17.99 4.63 25.90
N LEU A 249 18.66 3.91 25.02
CA LEU A 249 18.69 2.45 25.04
C LEU A 249 19.73 1.97 26.07
N ASP A 250 19.37 0.94 26.83
CA ASP A 250 20.30 0.29 27.73
C ASP A 250 21.22 -0.68 26.98
N PHE A 251 22.34 -1.05 27.64
CA PHE A 251 23.28 -2.02 27.10
C PHE A 251 22.77 -3.44 27.28
N GLY A 252 23.08 -4.32 26.32
CA GLY A 252 22.81 -5.76 26.47
C GLY A 252 21.35 -6.15 26.16
N ILE A 253 20.67 -5.44 25.28
CA ILE A 253 19.36 -5.88 24.77
C ILE A 253 19.53 -7.21 24.01
N ASP A 254 18.85 -8.24 24.49
CA ASP A 254 18.80 -9.56 23.85
C ASP A 254 17.68 -9.59 22.79
N TYR A 255 18.04 -9.30 21.54
CA TYR A 255 17.10 -9.28 20.41
C TYR A 255 16.58 -10.67 20.05
N ASP A 256 17.36 -11.73 20.30
CA ASP A 256 16.91 -13.11 20.06
C ASP A 256 15.79 -13.47 21.03
N ARG A 257 15.94 -13.08 22.28
CA ARG A 257 14.90 -13.27 23.31
C ARG A 257 13.64 -12.48 23.00
N LEU A 258 13.74 -11.21 22.60
CA LEU A 258 12.58 -10.42 22.17
C LEU A 258 11.87 -11.04 20.96
N SER A 259 12.65 -11.54 19.98
CA SER A 259 12.10 -12.21 18.81
C SER A 259 11.36 -13.50 19.17
N ASN A 260 11.88 -14.30 20.12
CA ASN A 260 11.19 -15.50 20.60
C ASN A 260 9.88 -15.18 21.34
N LEU A 261 9.85 -14.13 22.14
CA LEU A 261 8.65 -13.70 22.90
C LEU A 261 7.54 -13.17 22.00
N THR A 262 7.85 -12.76 20.77
CA THR A 262 6.91 -12.13 19.84
C THR A 262 6.58 -13.02 18.64
N GLU A 263 6.57 -14.34 18.83
CA GLU A 263 6.16 -15.28 17.79
C GLU A 263 4.71 -15.01 17.33
N ASN A 264 4.50 -14.96 16.01
CA ASN A 264 3.24 -14.61 15.35
C ASN A 264 2.80 -13.14 15.47
N TYR A 265 3.63 -12.25 16.00
CA TYR A 265 3.35 -10.82 15.97
C TYR A 265 3.60 -10.26 14.57
N VAL A 266 2.79 -9.29 14.15
CA VAL A 266 2.99 -8.57 12.90
C VAL A 266 4.01 -7.43 13.08
N SER A 267 4.54 -6.89 11.98
CA SER A 267 5.59 -5.86 12.06
C SER A 267 5.13 -4.59 12.79
N SER A 268 3.87 -4.20 12.63
CA SER A 268 3.29 -3.07 13.35
C SER A 268 3.16 -3.31 14.86
N ASP A 269 2.95 -4.56 15.30
CA ASP A 269 2.91 -4.89 16.74
C ASP A 269 4.28 -4.63 17.38
N ILE A 270 5.36 -5.04 16.70
CA ILE A 270 6.73 -4.81 17.17
C ILE A 270 7.04 -3.32 17.29
N GLU A 271 6.64 -2.54 16.28
CA GLU A 271 6.81 -1.09 16.32
C GLU A 271 6.02 -0.45 17.47
N SER A 272 4.78 -0.89 17.69
CA SER A 272 3.93 -0.43 18.78
C SER A 272 4.53 -0.75 20.15
N ILE A 273 5.09 -1.95 20.34
CA ILE A 273 5.78 -2.35 21.57
C ILE A 273 6.97 -1.44 21.86
N VAL A 274 7.79 -1.18 20.84
CA VAL A 274 8.96 -0.30 21.02
C VAL A 274 8.54 1.14 21.30
N ASN A 275 7.47 1.64 20.68
CA ASN A 275 6.93 2.96 20.93
C ASN A 275 6.38 3.08 22.36
N GLU A 276 5.61 2.10 22.82
CA GLU A 276 5.06 2.05 24.18
C GLU A 276 6.18 2.01 25.22
N ALA A 277 7.18 1.12 25.07
CA ALA A 277 8.32 1.07 25.94
C ALA A 277 9.10 2.40 25.97
N THR A 278 9.18 3.07 24.81
CA THR A 278 9.83 4.40 24.72
C THR A 278 9.03 5.45 25.50
N SER A 279 7.71 5.44 25.38
CA SER A 279 6.82 6.37 26.09
C SER A 279 6.89 6.17 27.60
N MET A 280 6.91 4.91 28.07
CA MET A 280 7.07 4.59 29.49
C MET A 280 8.45 5.04 30.02
N ALA A 281 9.53 4.73 29.29
CA ALA A 281 10.87 5.15 29.67
C ALA A 281 11.00 6.68 29.74
N MET A 282 10.35 7.40 28.82
CA MET A 282 10.32 8.87 28.81
C MET A 282 9.54 9.42 30.02
N ALA A 283 8.43 8.79 30.40
CA ALA A 283 7.63 9.22 31.55
C ALA A 283 8.39 9.07 32.87
N ASP A 284 9.21 8.02 32.99
CA ASP A 284 10.00 7.69 34.18
C ASP A 284 11.41 8.29 34.16
N ASP A 285 11.76 9.10 33.17
CA ASP A 285 13.14 9.61 32.91
C ASP A 285 14.18 8.50 32.98
N SER A 286 13.88 7.34 32.41
CA SER A 286 14.64 6.10 32.50
C SER A 286 15.15 5.64 31.14
N ARG A 287 15.99 4.58 31.15
CA ARG A 287 16.43 3.92 29.91
C ARG A 287 15.45 2.84 29.47
N ILE A 288 15.42 2.58 28.16
CA ILE A 288 14.70 1.44 27.59
C ILE A 288 15.52 0.19 27.87
N THR A 289 15.07 -0.61 28.83
CA THR A 289 15.70 -1.87 29.23
C THR A 289 14.99 -3.07 28.63
N ILE A 290 15.67 -4.22 28.59
CA ILE A 290 15.02 -5.47 28.17
C ILE A 290 13.84 -5.83 29.07
N GLY A 291 13.95 -5.58 30.39
CA GLY A 291 12.85 -5.83 31.33
C GLY A 291 11.61 -4.98 31.06
N LEU A 292 11.81 -3.72 30.64
CA LEU A 292 10.71 -2.83 30.26
C LEU A 292 10.04 -3.35 28.98
N LEU A 293 10.81 -3.74 27.96
CA LEU A 293 10.28 -4.31 26.71
C LEU A 293 9.48 -5.60 26.99
N GLU A 294 10.01 -6.49 27.82
CA GLU A 294 9.30 -7.72 28.23
C GLU A 294 8.01 -7.43 29.00
N LYS A 295 8.01 -6.41 29.86
CA LYS A 295 6.80 -5.95 30.55
C LYS A 295 5.73 -5.50 29.55
N VAL A 296 6.12 -4.69 28.57
CA VAL A 296 5.21 -4.24 27.53
C VAL A 296 4.71 -5.42 26.69
N ILE A 297 5.59 -6.35 26.24
CA ILE A 297 5.19 -7.53 25.47
C ILE A 297 4.15 -8.36 26.24
N LYS A 298 4.31 -8.55 27.54
CA LYS A 298 3.37 -9.31 28.35
C LYS A 298 1.98 -8.68 28.45
N SER A 299 1.88 -7.36 28.43
CA SER A 299 0.62 -6.62 28.47
C SER A 299 0.05 -6.29 27.09
N PHE A 300 0.83 -6.50 26.04
CA PHE A 300 0.45 -6.17 24.66
C PHE A 300 -0.59 -7.17 24.12
N ASN A 301 -1.58 -6.66 23.42
CA ASN A 301 -2.57 -7.47 22.72
C ASN A 301 -2.22 -7.54 21.24
N PRO A 302 -1.55 -8.61 20.76
CA PRO A 302 -1.10 -8.70 19.38
C PRO A 302 -2.25 -8.97 18.42
N PHE A 303 -1.96 -8.87 17.13
CA PHE A 303 -2.90 -9.26 16.08
C PHE A 303 -3.44 -10.68 16.34
N PRO A 304 -4.77 -10.92 16.29
CA PRO A 304 -5.36 -12.17 16.74
C PRO A 304 -4.86 -13.39 15.96
N LYS A 305 -4.42 -14.44 16.67
CA LYS A 305 -3.94 -15.69 16.05
C LYS A 305 -5.00 -16.38 15.17
N GLU A 306 -6.28 -16.25 15.52
CA GLU A 306 -7.38 -16.80 14.73
C GLU A 306 -7.50 -16.11 13.38
N GLU A 307 -7.29 -14.79 13.34
CA GLU A 307 -7.24 -14.04 12.09
C GLU A 307 -6.05 -14.47 11.24
N LEU A 308 -4.87 -14.71 11.83
CA LEU A 308 -3.71 -15.23 11.09
C LEU A 308 -3.99 -16.57 10.44
N ARG A 309 -4.75 -17.47 11.10
CA ARG A 309 -5.15 -18.75 10.52
C ARG A 309 -6.07 -18.57 9.31
N LYS A 310 -6.95 -17.58 9.30
CA LYS A 310 -7.78 -17.26 8.12
C LYS A 310 -6.91 -16.93 6.92
N TYR A 311 -5.80 -16.19 7.10
CA TYR A 311 -4.89 -15.88 6.00
C TYR A 311 -4.16 -17.13 5.46
N GLN A 312 -3.88 -18.13 6.28
CA GLN A 312 -3.35 -19.41 5.80
C GLN A 312 -4.36 -20.14 4.90
N THR A 313 -5.65 -20.11 5.29
CA THR A 313 -6.74 -20.66 4.46
C THR A 313 -6.90 -19.89 3.15
N ILE A 314 -6.84 -18.56 3.20
CA ILE A 314 -6.87 -17.70 2.00
C ILE A 314 -5.68 -18.03 1.08
N LYS A 315 -4.48 -18.19 1.64
CA LYS A 315 -3.29 -18.58 0.88
C LYS A 315 -3.52 -19.89 0.14
N ALA A 316 -3.96 -20.92 0.82
CA ALA A 316 -4.22 -22.23 0.22
C ALA A 316 -5.24 -22.15 -0.93
N LYS A 317 -6.31 -21.35 -0.78
CA LYS A 317 -7.27 -21.08 -1.86
C LYS A 317 -6.63 -20.37 -3.05
N MET A 318 -5.82 -19.36 -2.79
CA MET A 318 -5.15 -18.57 -3.84
C MET A 318 -4.11 -19.39 -4.61
N ASP A 319 -3.47 -20.34 -3.93
CA ASP A 319 -2.50 -21.28 -4.52
C ASP A 319 -3.21 -22.44 -5.27
N GLY A 320 -4.54 -22.52 -5.24
CA GLY A 320 -5.33 -23.56 -5.89
C GLY A 320 -5.31 -24.91 -5.14
N GLU A 321 -4.89 -24.92 -3.87
CA GLU A 321 -4.94 -26.12 -3.03
C GLU A 321 -6.39 -26.44 -2.64
N ASN A 322 -6.85 -27.67 -2.91
CA ASN A 322 -8.17 -28.15 -2.52
C ASN A 322 -8.17 -28.44 -1.01
N ILE A 323 -8.73 -27.53 -0.22
CA ILE A 323 -8.74 -27.59 1.26
C ILE A 323 -9.60 -28.77 1.79
N GLU A 324 -10.55 -29.26 1.00
CA GLU A 324 -11.45 -30.35 1.38
C GLU A 324 -10.73 -31.69 1.62
N GLN A 325 -9.57 -31.93 1.00
CA GLN A 325 -8.85 -33.18 1.15
C GLN A 325 -7.93 -33.28 2.38
N LYS A 326 -7.63 -32.18 3.08
CA LYS A 326 -6.73 -32.21 4.26
C LYS A 326 -7.45 -32.53 5.58
N ASN A 327 -8.78 -32.62 5.61
CA ASN A 327 -9.54 -32.93 6.81
C ASN A 327 -9.95 -34.40 6.96
N GLU A 328 -9.67 -35.26 5.99
CA GLU A 328 -9.81 -36.70 6.18
C GLU A 328 -8.60 -37.24 6.95
N ARG A 329 -8.75 -37.38 8.27
CA ARG A 329 -7.88 -38.25 9.06
C ARG A 329 -7.99 -39.67 8.47
N PRO A 330 -6.85 -40.39 8.22
CA PRO A 330 -6.94 -41.76 7.79
C PRO A 330 -7.72 -42.54 8.86
N ARG A 331 -8.88 -43.06 8.48
CA ARG A 331 -9.58 -44.04 9.31
C ARG A 331 -8.69 -45.26 9.40
N ILE A 332 -8.02 -45.45 10.52
CA ILE A 332 -7.35 -46.71 10.85
C ILE A 332 -8.47 -47.76 11.03
N GLY A 333 -8.77 -48.44 9.94
CA GLY A 333 -9.67 -49.57 9.96
C GLY A 333 -8.94 -50.79 10.58
N PHE A 334 -9.21 -51.08 11.82
CA PHE A 334 -9.02 -52.43 12.31
C PHE A 334 -10.06 -53.33 11.62
N LYS A 335 -9.60 -54.27 10.79
CA LYS A 335 -10.41 -55.43 10.39
C LYS A 335 -10.28 -56.48 11.46
N PRO A 336 -11.39 -57.21 11.81
CA PRO A 336 -11.39 -58.30 12.77
C PRO A 336 -10.66 -59.54 12.30
#